data_2b3dfd40854aff7df89035033fd90430
#
_entry.id   2b3dfd40854aff7df89035033fd90430
#
_cell.length_a   1.000
_cell.length_b   1.000
_cell.length_c   1.000
_cell.angle_alpha   90.00
_cell.angle_beta   90.00
_cell.angle_gamma   90.00
#
_symmetry.space_group_name_H-M   'P 1'
#
loop_
_entity.id
_entity.type
_entity.pdbx_description
1 polymer ?
#
loop_
_entity_poly.entity_id
_entity_poly.type
_entity_poly.pdbx_seq_one_letter_code
_entity_poly.pdbx_strand_id
1 'polypeptide(L)'
;MSSIFSSVLFAVNREDHLVECQVIEQHKPERMLAIGSGGCIALTLKTIYPDLHLTVFDINPYQLSHINKKIKALRSSNYDALNISNKNDSCLNQSGKFDKMFQDLRKSFINNISGEYELNKFFDVETTSNQRRIIQTN
;
A
#
# COMPACT_ATOMS: atom_id res chain seq x y z
N MET A 1 -27.92 11.24 -1.44
CA MET A 1 -27.05 10.57 -2.42
C MET A 1 -26.40 9.38 -1.75
N SER A 2 -26.73 8.15 -2.17
CA SER A 2 -26.04 6.95 -1.68
C SER A 2 -24.59 7.00 -2.17
N SER A 3 -23.61 6.89 -1.27
CA SER A 3 -22.19 6.83 -1.63
C SER A 3 -21.96 5.67 -2.59
N ILE A 4 -21.33 5.94 -3.73
CA ILE A 4 -20.90 4.92 -4.69
C ILE A 4 -19.93 3.92 -4.02
N PHE A 5 -19.29 4.35 -2.95
CA PHE A 5 -18.32 3.57 -2.20
C PHE A 5 -18.93 3.03 -0.90
N SER A 6 -18.64 1.77 -0.59
CA SER A 6 -19.12 1.07 0.60
C SER A 6 -18.00 0.64 1.56
N SER A 7 -16.73 0.83 1.18
CA SER A 7 -15.58 0.37 1.97
C SER A 7 -14.25 0.96 1.48
N VAL A 8 -13.18 0.67 2.20
CA VAL A 8 -11.79 0.93 1.79
C VAL A 8 -11.47 0.12 0.54
N LEU A 9 -10.94 0.77 -0.49
CA LEU A 9 -10.47 0.12 -1.71
C LEU A 9 -9.00 -0.27 -1.60
N PHE A 10 -8.16 0.67 -1.20
CA PHE A 10 -6.71 0.52 -1.11
C PHE A 10 -6.27 0.61 0.35
N ALA A 11 -5.72 -0.46 0.91
CA ALA A 11 -5.14 -0.40 2.24
C ALA A 11 -3.79 0.32 2.23
N VAL A 12 -3.01 0.16 1.15
CA VAL A 12 -1.71 0.80 0.95
C VAL A 12 -1.62 1.38 -0.46
N ASN A 13 -0.77 2.40 -0.63
CA ASN A 13 -0.28 2.80 -1.94
C ASN A 13 0.77 1.78 -2.39
N ARG A 14 0.80 1.49 -3.68
CA ARG A 14 1.79 0.60 -4.29
C ARG A 14 2.75 1.35 -5.22
N GLU A 15 2.55 2.66 -5.33
CA GLU A 15 3.40 3.57 -6.08
C GLU A 15 4.57 4.06 -5.21
N ASP A 16 5.62 4.47 -5.89
CA ASP A 16 6.79 5.10 -5.31
C ASP A 16 6.50 6.58 -5.00
N HIS A 17 7.03 7.10 -3.92
CA HIS A 17 6.92 8.50 -3.51
C HIS A 17 8.03 9.41 -4.10
N LEU A 18 8.99 8.83 -4.85
CA LEU A 18 10.14 9.57 -5.37
C LEU A 18 9.73 10.65 -6.39
N VAL A 19 8.66 10.41 -7.14
CA VAL A 19 8.14 11.41 -8.09
C VAL A 19 7.66 12.65 -7.36
N GLU A 20 6.88 12.48 -6.31
CA GLU A 20 6.41 13.60 -5.48
C GLU A 20 7.57 14.31 -4.78
N CYS A 21 8.57 13.57 -4.30
CA CYS A 21 9.77 14.16 -3.71
C CYS A 21 10.51 15.04 -4.74
N GLN A 22 10.72 14.57 -5.97
CA GLN A 22 11.35 15.34 -7.03
C GLN A 22 10.59 16.64 -7.32
N VAL A 23 9.26 16.60 -7.40
CA VAL A 23 8.41 17.77 -7.59
C VAL A 23 8.56 18.76 -6.43
N ILE A 24 8.56 18.27 -5.18
CA ILE A 24 8.73 19.12 -3.99
C ILE A 24 10.11 19.76 -3.98
N GLU A 25 11.16 19.02 -4.27
CA GLU A 25 12.54 19.53 -4.30
C GLU A 25 12.75 20.57 -5.40
N GLN A 26 12.16 20.36 -6.57
CA GLN A 26 12.28 21.25 -7.72
C GLN A 26 11.50 22.56 -7.52
N HIS A 27 10.27 22.47 -6.98
CA HIS A 27 9.34 23.61 -6.93
C HIS A 27 9.22 24.24 -5.55
N LYS A 28 9.66 23.55 -4.49
CA LYS A 28 9.63 23.99 -3.07
C LYS A 28 8.28 24.58 -2.67
N PRO A 29 7.16 23.89 -2.91
CA PRO A 29 5.85 24.39 -2.60
C PRO A 29 5.66 24.49 -1.08
N GLU A 30 5.04 25.55 -0.60
CA GLU A 30 4.59 25.65 0.79
C GLU A 30 3.35 24.78 1.06
N ARG A 31 2.54 24.57 0.02
CA ARG A 31 1.27 23.84 0.10
C ARG A 31 1.15 22.85 -1.04
N MET A 32 0.70 21.65 -0.75
CA MET A 32 0.48 20.58 -1.72
C MET A 32 -0.87 19.91 -1.49
N LEU A 33 -1.52 19.54 -2.58
CA LEU A 33 -2.74 18.74 -2.59
C LEU A 33 -2.42 17.35 -3.11
N ALA A 34 -2.81 16.31 -2.40
CA ALA A 34 -2.54 14.91 -2.77
C ALA A 34 -3.79 14.03 -2.68
N ILE A 35 -3.89 13.05 -3.56
CA ILE A 35 -4.94 12.03 -3.49
C ILE A 35 -4.65 11.08 -2.32
N GLY A 36 -5.70 10.71 -1.58
CA GLY A 36 -5.59 9.91 -0.37
C GLY A 36 -5.13 8.47 -0.61
N SER A 37 -5.85 7.74 -1.46
CA SER A 37 -5.60 6.31 -1.70
C SER A 37 -5.37 5.54 -0.39
N GLY A 38 -4.31 4.76 -0.26
CA GLY A 38 -3.92 4.08 1.00
C GLY A 38 -3.26 4.97 2.05
N GLY A 39 -2.92 6.23 1.71
CA GLY A 39 -2.33 7.23 2.59
C GLY A 39 -0.82 7.10 2.80
N CYS A 40 -0.18 6.04 2.30
CA CYS A 40 1.25 5.79 2.57
C CYS A 40 2.14 6.90 2.01
N ILE A 41 1.91 7.34 0.75
CA ILE A 41 2.66 8.45 0.14
C ILE A 41 2.51 9.72 0.96
N ALA A 42 1.28 10.12 1.28
CA ALA A 42 1.02 11.33 2.07
C ALA A 42 1.70 11.30 3.45
N LEU A 43 1.70 10.15 4.14
CA LEU A 43 2.38 9.97 5.42
C LEU A 43 3.89 10.03 5.26
N THR A 44 4.44 9.42 4.21
CA THR A 44 5.87 9.45 3.89
C THR A 44 6.32 10.88 3.59
N LEU A 45 5.61 11.59 2.71
CA LEU A 45 5.93 12.99 2.39
C LEU A 45 5.88 13.89 3.62
N LYS A 46 4.90 13.68 4.51
CA LYS A 46 4.82 14.47 5.75
C LYS A 46 5.96 14.17 6.73
N THR A 47 6.54 12.98 6.65
CA THR A 47 7.72 12.60 7.44
C THR A 47 9.00 13.23 6.87
N ILE A 48 9.16 13.22 5.54
CA ILE A 48 10.34 13.79 4.86
C ILE A 48 10.30 15.31 4.86
N TYR A 49 9.12 15.91 4.66
CA TYR A 49 8.90 17.35 4.58
C TYR A 49 7.92 17.83 5.67
N PRO A 50 8.37 17.93 6.93
CA PRO A 50 7.49 18.24 8.06
C PRO A 50 6.82 19.61 7.99
N ASP A 51 7.45 20.58 7.32
CA ASP A 51 6.93 21.94 7.15
C ASP A 51 5.96 22.08 5.97
N LEU A 52 5.91 21.11 5.05
CA LEU A 52 5.00 21.12 3.93
C LEU A 52 3.54 21.07 4.40
N HIS A 53 2.73 22.04 4.01
CA HIS A 53 1.29 22.03 4.27
C HIS A 53 0.59 21.07 3.30
N LEU A 54 0.47 19.80 3.67
CA LEU A 54 -0.13 18.77 2.83
C LEU A 54 -1.62 18.61 3.13
N THR A 55 -2.45 18.84 2.09
CA THR A 55 -3.88 18.55 2.13
C THR A 55 -4.15 17.26 1.37
N VAL A 56 -4.81 16.30 2.02
CA VAL A 56 -5.16 15.02 1.41
C VAL A 56 -6.65 14.99 1.13
N PHE A 57 -7.04 14.62 -0.08
CA PHE A 57 -8.43 14.45 -0.47
C PHE A 57 -8.66 13.08 -1.11
N ASP A 58 -9.88 12.56 -1.01
CA ASP A 58 -10.31 11.35 -1.70
C ASP A 58 -11.82 11.42 -1.91
N ILE A 59 -12.30 10.96 -3.06
CA ILE A 59 -13.73 10.88 -3.35
C ILE A 59 -14.41 9.80 -2.50
N ASN A 60 -13.65 8.79 -2.06
CA ASN A 60 -14.10 7.73 -1.19
C ASN A 60 -13.89 8.13 0.29
N PRO A 61 -14.93 8.45 1.06
CA PRO A 61 -14.79 8.85 2.45
C PRO A 61 -14.20 7.75 3.36
N TYR A 62 -14.33 6.49 2.95
CA TYR A 62 -13.72 5.37 3.67
C TYR A 62 -12.20 5.39 3.57
N GLN A 63 -11.61 5.91 2.46
CA GLN A 63 -10.16 6.10 2.35
C GLN A 63 -9.68 7.15 3.35
N LEU A 64 -10.34 8.30 3.46
CA LEU A 64 -9.98 9.33 4.44
C LEU A 64 -10.09 8.81 5.88
N SER A 65 -11.16 8.06 6.18
CA SER A 65 -11.31 7.39 7.48
C SER A 65 -10.18 6.40 7.75
N HIS A 66 -9.78 5.64 6.75
CA HIS A 66 -8.69 4.68 6.82
C HIS A 66 -7.34 5.36 7.10
N ILE A 67 -7.02 6.45 6.38
CA ILE A 67 -5.82 7.27 6.63
C ILE A 67 -5.80 7.80 8.06
N ASN A 68 -6.94 8.30 8.55
CA ASN A 68 -7.07 8.78 9.93
C ASN A 68 -6.82 7.67 10.97
N LYS A 69 -7.26 6.43 10.71
CA LYS A 69 -6.94 5.28 11.57
C LYS A 69 -5.46 4.99 11.60
N LYS A 70 -4.77 5.04 10.43
CA LYS A 70 -3.31 4.90 10.36
C LYS A 70 -2.57 5.98 11.14
N ILE A 71 -2.98 7.25 11.00
CA ILE A 71 -2.41 8.36 11.76
C ILE A 71 -2.57 8.14 13.27
N LYS A 72 -3.74 7.69 13.71
CA LYS A 72 -3.98 7.37 15.13
C LYS A 72 -3.08 6.23 15.60
N ALA A 73 -2.96 5.16 14.83
CA ALA A 73 -2.09 4.03 15.17
C ALA A 73 -0.62 4.45 15.28
N LEU A 74 -0.12 5.27 14.33
CA LEU A 74 1.25 5.80 14.37
C LEU A 74 1.47 6.68 15.61
N ARG A 75 0.55 7.60 15.91
CA ARG A 75 0.66 8.50 17.07
C ARG A 75 0.65 7.77 18.42
N SER A 76 -0.04 6.62 18.49
CA SER A 76 -0.09 5.77 19.67
C SER A 76 0.99 4.68 19.69
N SER A 77 1.92 4.67 18.73
CA SER A 77 2.92 3.62 18.53
C SER A 77 2.33 2.20 18.41
N ASN A 78 1.08 2.10 17.97
CA ASN A 78 0.41 0.81 17.76
C ASN A 78 0.76 0.26 16.36
N TYR A 79 1.98 -0.24 16.21
CA TYR A 79 2.49 -0.77 14.96
C TYR A 79 1.86 -2.11 14.56
N ASP A 80 1.34 -2.87 15.52
CA ASP A 80 0.61 -4.11 15.25
C ASP A 80 -0.70 -3.85 14.49
N ALA A 81 -1.38 -2.74 14.78
CA ALA A 81 -2.57 -2.33 14.02
C ALA A 81 -2.27 -2.03 12.54
N LEU A 82 -1.04 -1.63 12.23
CA LEU A 82 -0.56 -1.37 10.86
C LEU A 82 -0.06 -2.65 10.18
N ASN A 83 0.31 -3.66 10.96
CA ASN A 83 0.93 -4.91 10.47
C ASN A 83 2.21 -4.66 9.65
N ILE A 84 3.09 -3.80 10.14
CA ILE A 84 4.36 -3.49 9.49
C ILE A 84 5.22 -4.76 9.32
N SER A 85 5.10 -5.72 10.25
CA SER A 85 5.80 -7.01 10.20
C SER A 85 5.13 -8.06 9.31
N ASN A 86 4.01 -7.73 8.67
CA ASN A 86 3.23 -8.59 7.77
C ASN A 86 2.80 -9.96 8.37
N LYS A 87 2.49 -9.98 9.67
CA LYS A 87 2.13 -11.21 10.41
C LYS A 87 0.66 -11.58 10.35
N ASN A 88 -0.22 -10.64 9.99
CA ASN A 88 -1.68 -10.79 10.04
C ASN A 88 -2.35 -10.38 8.74
N ASP A 89 -3.37 -11.10 8.31
CA ASP A 89 -4.15 -10.81 7.08
C ASP A 89 -5.26 -9.76 7.26
N SER A 90 -5.46 -9.21 8.47
CA SER A 90 -6.62 -8.39 8.79
C SER A 90 -6.34 -6.98 9.32
N CYS A 91 -5.09 -6.56 9.34
CA CYS A 91 -4.69 -5.25 9.86
C CYS A 91 -4.90 -4.11 8.85
N LEU A 92 -4.70 -2.85 9.28
CA LEU A 92 -4.97 -1.66 8.45
C LEU A 92 -4.30 -1.71 7.07
N ASN A 93 -3.08 -2.19 6.97
CA ASN A 93 -2.36 -2.26 5.69
C ASN A 93 -2.84 -3.38 4.74
N GLN A 94 -3.84 -4.17 5.13
CA GLN A 94 -4.36 -5.30 4.35
C GLN A 94 -5.90 -5.31 4.25
N SER A 95 -6.55 -4.26 4.75
CA SER A 95 -8.02 -4.21 4.87
C SER A 95 -8.75 -3.67 3.64
N GLY A 96 -8.06 -3.40 2.53
CA GLY A 96 -8.66 -2.90 1.30
C GLY A 96 -9.21 -4.00 0.39
N LYS A 97 -10.20 -3.67 -0.43
CA LYS A 97 -10.75 -4.61 -1.42
C LYS A 97 -9.71 -5.09 -2.42
N PHE A 98 -8.83 -4.21 -2.88
CA PHE A 98 -7.73 -4.58 -3.78
C PHE A 98 -6.70 -5.47 -3.09
N ASP A 99 -6.39 -5.21 -1.83
CA ASP A 99 -5.45 -6.04 -1.08
C ASP A 99 -5.99 -7.47 -0.92
N LYS A 100 -7.29 -7.59 -0.62
CA LYS A 100 -7.97 -8.88 -0.55
C LYS A 100 -7.98 -9.61 -1.89
N MET A 101 -8.26 -8.90 -2.99
CA MET A 101 -8.20 -9.48 -4.33
C MET A 101 -6.83 -10.07 -4.65
N PHE A 102 -5.74 -9.38 -4.29
CA PHE A 102 -4.38 -9.90 -4.48
C PHE A 102 -4.08 -11.10 -3.60
N GLN A 103 -4.58 -11.12 -2.35
CA GLN A 103 -4.46 -12.30 -1.48
C GLN A 103 -5.20 -13.51 -2.06
N ASP A 104 -6.41 -13.32 -2.57
CA ASP A 104 -7.20 -14.39 -3.19
C ASP A 104 -6.56 -14.87 -4.49
N LEU A 105 -6.01 -13.95 -5.30
CA LEU A 105 -5.23 -14.28 -6.49
C LEU A 105 -4.00 -15.12 -6.13
N ARG A 106 -3.22 -14.70 -5.11
CA ARG A 106 -2.06 -15.48 -4.61
C ARG A 106 -2.46 -16.89 -4.20
N LYS A 107 -3.54 -17.03 -3.43
CA LYS A 107 -4.07 -18.35 -3.03
C LYS A 107 -4.45 -19.19 -4.24
N SER A 108 -5.08 -18.60 -5.25
CA SER A 108 -5.43 -19.29 -6.49
C SER A 108 -4.19 -19.76 -7.25
N PHE A 109 -3.15 -18.96 -7.34
CA PHE A 109 -1.88 -19.37 -7.93
C PHE A 109 -1.23 -20.55 -7.20
N ILE A 110 -1.14 -20.49 -5.87
CA ILE A 110 -0.58 -21.55 -5.05
C ILE A 110 -1.34 -22.86 -5.25
N ASN A 111 -2.67 -22.80 -5.32
CA ASN A 111 -3.50 -24.01 -5.38
C ASN A 111 -3.59 -24.63 -6.78
N ASN A 112 -3.48 -23.82 -7.85
CA ASN A 112 -3.81 -24.30 -9.20
C ASN A 112 -2.63 -24.29 -10.19
N ILE A 113 -1.56 -23.53 -9.91
CA ILE A 113 -0.47 -23.34 -10.89
C ILE A 113 0.86 -23.80 -10.32
N SER A 114 1.20 -23.35 -9.12
CA SER A 114 2.51 -23.59 -8.54
C SER A 114 2.39 -23.62 -7.01
N GLY A 115 3.11 -24.54 -6.35
CA GLY A 115 3.14 -24.58 -4.90
C GLY A 115 3.69 -23.28 -4.27
N GLU A 116 3.44 -23.07 -3.00
CA GLU A 116 3.90 -21.88 -2.28
C GLU A 116 5.42 -21.71 -2.33
N TYR A 117 6.15 -22.79 -2.26
CA TYR A 117 7.61 -22.80 -2.37
C TYR A 117 8.08 -22.24 -3.71
N GLU A 118 7.50 -22.69 -4.82
CA GLU A 118 7.86 -22.26 -6.17
C GLU A 118 7.52 -20.77 -6.40
N LEU A 119 6.35 -20.34 -5.89
CA LEU A 119 5.93 -18.96 -5.97
C LEU A 119 6.87 -18.03 -5.17
N ASN A 120 7.25 -18.42 -3.97
CA ASN A 120 8.21 -17.67 -3.16
C ASN A 120 9.57 -17.58 -3.84
N LYS A 121 10.07 -18.70 -4.40
CA LYS A 121 11.32 -18.75 -5.14
C LYS A 121 11.30 -17.85 -6.39
N PHE A 122 10.16 -17.73 -7.07
CA PHE A 122 10.01 -16.83 -8.22
C PHE A 122 10.24 -15.35 -7.84
N PHE A 123 9.79 -14.95 -6.65
CA PHE A 123 9.93 -13.58 -6.13
C PHE A 123 11.20 -13.36 -5.30
N ASP A 124 11.99 -14.39 -5.06
CA ASP A 124 13.26 -14.25 -4.36
C ASP A 124 14.24 -13.41 -5.20
N VAL A 125 14.85 -12.40 -4.57
CA VAL A 125 15.82 -11.52 -5.22
C VAL A 125 17.07 -12.28 -5.71
N GLU A 126 17.45 -13.38 -5.03
CA GLU A 126 18.57 -14.21 -5.40
C GLU A 126 18.28 -15.15 -6.59
N THR A 127 17.00 -15.30 -6.95
CA THR A 127 16.60 -16.19 -8.05
C THR A 127 17.01 -15.60 -9.40
N THR A 128 17.81 -16.31 -10.15
CA THR A 128 18.29 -15.88 -11.46
C THR A 128 17.16 -15.85 -12.51
N SER A 129 17.35 -15.05 -13.57
CA SER A 129 16.39 -14.96 -14.68
C SER A 129 16.09 -16.32 -15.33
N ASN A 130 17.09 -17.22 -15.41
CA ASN A 130 16.92 -18.55 -15.97
C ASN A 130 16.06 -19.46 -15.05
N GLN A 131 16.25 -19.37 -13.74
CA GLN A 131 15.43 -20.11 -12.76
C GLN A 131 13.97 -19.62 -12.80
N ARG A 132 13.72 -18.33 -12.95
CA ARG A 132 12.38 -17.77 -13.12
C ARG A 132 11.67 -18.27 -14.38
N ARG A 133 12.40 -18.42 -15.49
CA ARG A 133 11.86 -19.00 -16.72
C ARG A 133 11.37 -20.44 -16.55
N ILE A 134 12.13 -21.27 -15.84
CA ILE A 134 11.75 -22.67 -15.58
C ILE A 134 10.44 -22.73 -14.77
N ILE A 135 10.27 -21.85 -13.79
CA ILE A 135 9.03 -21.78 -12.99
C ILE A 135 7.83 -21.36 -13.86
N GLN A 136 8.05 -20.52 -14.87
CA GLN A 136 6.98 -20.05 -15.77
C GLN A 136 6.53 -21.10 -16.80
N THR A 137 7.33 -22.13 -17.07
CA THR A 137 7.07 -23.13 -18.14
C THR A 137 6.54 -24.46 -17.62
N ASN A 138 6.45 -24.66 -16.30
CA ASN A 138 5.86 -25.83 -15.66
C ASN A 138 4.46 -25.50 -15.14
#